data_6df07172ddfdaef30b93d1b90bd2809b
#
_entry.id   6df07172ddfdaef30b93d1b90bd2809b
#
_cell.length_a   1.000
_cell.length_b   1.000
_cell.length_c   1.000
_cell.angle_alpha   90.00
_cell.angle_beta   90.00
_cell.angle_gamma   90.00
#
_symmetry.space_group_name_H-M   'P 1'
#
loop_
_entity.id
_entity.type
_entity.pdbx_description
1 polymer ?
#
loop_
_entity_poly.entity_id
_entity_poly.type
_entity_poly.pdbx_seq_one_letter_code
_entity_poly.pdbx_strand_id
1 'polypeptide(L)'
;MNERNALSLSLSAIMASQDARRGGFLGLGAVSLHRLLLVIPALCALAYPSLLSWLSAGLVLVHGSDSPNGPIVWVSVIGSLTLALAVMLVSFVFGLTLGSPHVGRPEDFRARCVALLAFATPSLYVGFANVGGVLRAPSAAPVAWLIFWTLMAMIVLLGSRSSSAASATSPVGHRRLAVAHGVSALAILLLFVGPHIGNHLAGFWSGSVHTEIMNAARRVYRDDIVQPILLALIGFQILGGIMLVRRKMRMPSDIFGTVQTMCGAYIGVYFLAHMTAVFAARYADVDTNWAWLTRQNNSMLGSLSNLRLIAHYWVGPIAIVAHVACGLRAVVLQHDVSTATANRLTLALITLGVVASSLIIAALLNVHIA
;
A
#
# COMPACT_ATOMS: atom_id res chain seq x y z
N MET A 1 14.33 -35.93 -6.76
CA MET A 1 15.02 -34.62 -6.75
C MET A 1 14.57 -33.91 -8.01
N ASN A 2 13.77 -32.85 -7.88
CA ASN A 2 12.94 -32.33 -8.97
C ASN A 2 13.77 -31.36 -9.85
N GLU A 3 13.67 -31.43 -11.18
CA GLU A 3 14.44 -30.64 -12.16
C GLU A 3 14.37 -29.10 -11.90
N ARG A 4 13.33 -28.60 -11.29
CA ARG A 4 13.21 -27.19 -10.88
C ARG A 4 14.23 -26.76 -9.83
N ASN A 5 14.68 -27.69 -8.94
CA ASN A 5 15.72 -27.41 -7.95
C ASN A 5 17.12 -27.38 -8.59
N ALA A 6 17.34 -28.15 -9.65
CA ALA A 6 18.62 -28.16 -10.36
C ALA A 6 18.84 -26.86 -11.16
N LEU A 7 17.78 -26.29 -11.77
CA LEU A 7 17.86 -25.02 -12.52
C LEU A 7 18.11 -23.81 -11.59
N SER A 8 17.48 -23.78 -10.42
CA SER A 8 17.69 -22.68 -9.45
C SER A 8 19.09 -22.69 -8.83
N LEU A 9 19.63 -23.89 -8.58
CA LEU A 9 21.00 -24.08 -8.11
C LEU A 9 22.04 -23.73 -9.17
N SER A 10 21.77 -24.02 -10.45
CA SER A 10 22.68 -23.70 -11.55
C SER A 10 22.75 -22.19 -11.83
N LEU A 11 21.62 -21.49 -11.79
CA LEU A 11 21.57 -20.02 -11.95
C LEU A 11 22.26 -19.29 -10.79
N SER A 12 22.08 -19.74 -9.57
CA SER A 12 22.76 -19.15 -8.41
C SER A 12 24.27 -19.41 -8.41
N ALA A 13 24.69 -20.59 -8.88
CA ALA A 13 26.12 -20.94 -9.01
C ALA A 13 26.82 -20.16 -10.13
N ILE A 14 26.14 -19.94 -11.27
CA ILE A 14 26.67 -19.15 -12.39
C ILE A 14 26.79 -17.67 -11.97
N MET A 15 25.79 -17.12 -11.25
CA MET A 15 25.87 -15.75 -10.75
C MET A 15 26.94 -15.56 -9.68
N ALA A 16 27.15 -16.53 -8.79
CA ALA A 16 28.21 -16.48 -7.79
C ALA A 16 29.63 -16.59 -8.39
N SER A 17 29.80 -17.35 -9.48
CA SER A 17 31.10 -17.50 -10.17
C SER A 17 31.52 -16.27 -10.98
N GLN A 18 30.56 -15.46 -11.45
CA GLN A 18 30.85 -14.20 -12.15
C GLN A 18 31.26 -13.07 -11.19
N ASP A 19 30.74 -13.04 -9.97
CA ASP A 19 31.12 -12.05 -8.94
C ASP A 19 32.55 -12.29 -8.41
N ALA A 20 33.02 -13.54 -8.37
CA ALA A 20 34.35 -13.89 -7.87
C ALA A 20 35.51 -13.49 -8.84
N ARG A 21 35.24 -13.24 -10.11
CA ARG A 21 36.27 -12.96 -11.13
C ARG A 21 36.54 -11.48 -11.43
N ARG A 22 35.84 -10.54 -10.79
CA ARG A 22 36.00 -9.08 -11.02
C ARG A 22 36.52 -8.30 -9.80
N GLY A 23 37.52 -8.83 -9.13
CA GLY A 23 38.31 -8.06 -8.18
C GLY A 23 39.47 -7.37 -8.90
N GLY A 24 39.31 -6.08 -9.26
CA GLY A 24 40.44 -5.34 -9.86
C GLY A 24 40.12 -3.87 -10.14
N PHE A 25 40.80 -3.02 -9.39
CA PHE A 25 41.15 -1.63 -9.70
C PHE A 25 40.01 -0.58 -9.66
N LEU A 26 40.15 0.33 -8.72
CA LEU A 26 39.29 1.45 -8.31
C LEU A 26 38.17 1.05 -7.32
N GLY A 27 38.28 1.48 -6.08
CA GLY A 27 37.43 1.19 -4.93
C GLY A 27 35.96 1.60 -4.99
N LEU A 28 35.41 1.83 -6.18
CA LEU A 28 33.99 1.80 -6.51
C LEU A 28 33.71 0.43 -7.09
N GLY A 29 33.49 -0.58 -6.26
CA GLY A 29 33.13 -1.92 -6.71
C GLY A 29 31.97 -1.83 -7.70
N ALA A 30 32.12 -2.46 -8.89
CA ALA A 30 31.07 -2.53 -9.91
C ALA A 30 29.76 -2.94 -9.23
N VAL A 31 28.72 -2.12 -9.37
CA VAL A 31 27.38 -2.45 -8.85
C VAL A 31 26.94 -3.75 -9.52
N SER A 32 26.72 -4.81 -8.72
CA SER A 32 26.34 -6.11 -9.29
C SER A 32 24.98 -6.02 -9.96
N LEU A 33 24.78 -6.80 -11.05
CA LEU A 33 23.49 -6.90 -11.75
C LEU A 33 22.34 -7.20 -10.76
N HIS A 34 22.60 -8.01 -9.74
CA HIS A 34 21.64 -8.29 -8.68
C HIS A 34 21.18 -7.01 -7.97
N ARG A 35 22.10 -6.11 -7.58
CA ARG A 35 21.72 -4.84 -6.94
C ARG A 35 20.94 -3.91 -7.87
N LEU A 36 21.28 -3.90 -9.16
CA LEU A 36 20.53 -3.12 -10.15
C LEU A 36 19.07 -3.61 -10.25
N LEU A 37 18.86 -4.92 -10.24
CA LEU A 37 17.50 -5.49 -10.24
C LEU A 37 16.73 -5.11 -8.97
N LEU A 38 17.38 -5.04 -7.82
CA LEU A 38 16.73 -4.68 -6.54
C LEU A 38 16.23 -3.22 -6.49
N VAL A 39 16.66 -2.36 -7.40
CA VAL A 39 16.21 -0.95 -7.48
C VAL A 39 14.90 -0.81 -8.25
N ILE A 40 14.49 -1.81 -9.02
CA ILE A 40 13.30 -1.77 -9.89
C ILE A 40 12.06 -1.23 -9.15
N PRO A 41 11.70 -1.67 -7.92
CA PRO A 41 10.54 -1.12 -7.22
C PRO A 41 10.62 0.41 -6.99
N ALA A 42 11.82 0.92 -6.66
CA ALA A 42 12.01 2.36 -6.47
C ALA A 42 11.88 3.14 -7.79
N LEU A 43 12.40 2.61 -8.89
CA LEU A 43 12.27 3.22 -10.22
C LEU A 43 10.81 3.22 -10.70
N CYS A 44 10.10 2.12 -10.49
CA CYS A 44 8.67 2.03 -10.78
C CYS A 44 7.87 3.09 -9.99
N ALA A 45 8.13 3.22 -8.69
CA ALA A 45 7.48 4.21 -7.85
C ALA A 45 7.84 5.65 -8.27
N LEU A 46 9.09 5.90 -8.68
CA LEU A 46 9.54 7.18 -9.21
C LEU A 46 8.75 7.59 -10.45
N ALA A 47 8.43 6.66 -11.35
CA ALA A 47 7.68 6.90 -12.57
C ALA A 47 6.17 7.13 -12.35
N TYR A 48 5.63 6.79 -11.18
CA TYR A 48 4.19 6.80 -10.92
C TYR A 48 3.47 8.13 -11.23
N PRO A 49 3.99 9.32 -10.84
CA PRO A 49 3.35 10.60 -11.18
C PRO A 49 3.25 10.85 -12.68
N SER A 50 4.28 10.46 -13.43
CA SER A 50 4.30 10.62 -14.90
C SER A 50 3.25 9.72 -15.57
N LEU A 51 3.07 8.50 -15.06
CA LEU A 51 2.04 7.58 -15.54
C LEU A 51 0.62 8.11 -15.27
N LEU A 52 0.39 8.72 -14.10
CA LEU A 52 -0.89 9.38 -13.79
C LEU A 52 -1.12 10.61 -14.68
N SER A 53 -0.09 11.38 -14.97
CA SER A 53 -0.18 12.53 -15.89
C SER A 53 -0.54 12.08 -17.30
N TRP A 54 0.03 10.98 -17.74
CA TRP A 54 -0.26 10.35 -19.04
C TRP A 54 -1.71 9.85 -19.11
N LEU A 55 -2.17 9.17 -18.05
CA LEU A 55 -3.55 8.73 -17.92
C LEU A 55 -4.52 9.93 -17.98
N SER A 56 -4.22 11.00 -17.24
CA SER A 56 -5.02 12.22 -17.22
C SER A 56 -5.13 12.86 -18.59
N ALA A 57 -4.02 13.01 -19.31
CA ALA A 57 -3.99 13.57 -20.65
C ALA A 57 -4.85 12.74 -21.63
N GLY A 58 -4.75 11.41 -21.56
CA GLY A 58 -5.58 10.50 -22.35
C GLY A 58 -7.07 10.65 -22.03
N LEU A 59 -7.45 10.73 -20.75
CA LEU A 59 -8.83 10.91 -20.35
C LEU A 59 -9.42 12.26 -20.81
N VAL A 60 -8.64 13.34 -20.77
CA VAL A 60 -9.05 14.65 -21.30
C VAL A 60 -9.34 14.56 -22.79
N LEU A 61 -8.53 13.85 -23.57
CA LEU A 61 -8.76 13.63 -25.00
C LEU A 61 -10.02 12.79 -25.26
N VAL A 62 -10.32 11.81 -24.41
CA VAL A 62 -11.56 11.00 -24.53
C VAL A 62 -12.80 11.83 -24.28
N HIS A 63 -12.79 12.75 -23.31
CA HIS A 63 -13.98 13.52 -22.92
C HIS A 63 -14.15 14.83 -23.70
N GLY A 64 -13.09 15.35 -24.30
CA GLY A 64 -13.07 16.69 -24.92
C GLY A 64 -13.32 16.72 -26.42
N SER A 65 -13.54 15.58 -27.10
CA SER A 65 -13.74 15.55 -28.55
C SER A 65 -15.15 15.11 -28.90
N ASP A 66 -15.83 15.91 -29.77
CA ASP A 66 -17.10 15.56 -30.38
C ASP A 66 -17.00 14.39 -31.41
N SER A 67 -15.82 13.90 -31.65
CA SER A 67 -15.52 12.78 -32.55
C SER A 67 -14.97 11.59 -31.75
N PRO A 68 -15.36 10.34 -32.06
CA PRO A 68 -14.81 9.18 -31.39
C PRO A 68 -13.29 9.16 -31.57
N ASN A 69 -12.58 9.41 -30.47
CA ASN A 69 -11.13 9.41 -30.45
C ASN A 69 -10.63 8.07 -30.99
N GLY A 70 -9.69 8.14 -31.91
CA GLY A 70 -9.15 6.97 -32.57
C GLY A 70 -8.55 5.95 -31.57
N PRO A 71 -8.32 4.70 -32.01
CA PRO A 71 -7.83 3.62 -31.15
C PRO A 71 -6.54 3.96 -30.41
N ILE A 72 -5.73 4.89 -30.90
CA ILE A 72 -4.47 5.34 -30.28
C ILE A 72 -4.70 5.99 -28.90
N VAL A 73 -5.78 6.78 -28.74
CA VAL A 73 -6.09 7.44 -27.46
C VAL A 73 -6.49 6.40 -26.41
N TRP A 74 -7.32 5.44 -26.79
CA TRP A 74 -7.70 4.34 -25.89
C TRP A 74 -6.50 3.45 -25.52
N VAL A 75 -5.61 3.17 -26.45
CA VAL A 75 -4.35 2.45 -26.17
C VAL A 75 -3.51 3.23 -25.16
N SER A 76 -3.42 4.56 -25.29
CA SER A 76 -2.71 5.42 -24.33
C SER A 76 -3.33 5.38 -22.93
N VAL A 77 -4.67 5.47 -22.82
CA VAL A 77 -5.40 5.40 -21.54
C VAL A 77 -5.22 4.02 -20.89
N ILE A 78 -5.47 2.95 -21.62
CA ILE A 78 -5.35 1.58 -21.10
C ILE A 78 -3.89 1.28 -20.75
N GLY A 79 -2.94 1.69 -21.60
CA GLY A 79 -1.51 1.49 -21.38
C GLY A 79 -1.01 2.19 -20.10
N SER A 80 -1.35 3.47 -19.92
CA SER A 80 -0.94 4.24 -18.74
C SER A 80 -1.59 3.71 -17.45
N LEU A 81 -2.86 3.29 -17.50
CA LEU A 81 -3.54 2.65 -16.37
C LEU A 81 -2.86 1.31 -16.01
N THR A 82 -2.60 0.48 -17.02
CA THR A 82 -1.91 -0.81 -16.82
C THR A 82 -0.54 -0.62 -16.20
N LEU A 83 0.25 0.35 -16.69
CA LEU A 83 1.57 0.67 -16.15
C LEU A 83 1.48 1.22 -14.73
N ALA A 84 0.50 2.07 -14.42
CA ALA A 84 0.31 2.58 -13.06
C ALA A 84 -0.03 1.45 -12.07
N LEU A 85 -0.84 0.48 -12.48
CA LEU A 85 -1.12 -0.73 -11.69
C LEU A 85 0.10 -1.65 -11.59
N ALA A 86 0.89 -1.75 -12.66
CA ALA A 86 2.12 -2.56 -12.69
C ALA A 86 3.15 -2.08 -11.66
N VAL A 87 3.23 -0.78 -11.35
CA VAL A 87 4.09 -0.24 -10.29
C VAL A 87 3.85 -0.96 -8.96
N MET A 88 2.60 -1.13 -8.59
CA MET A 88 2.22 -1.84 -7.36
C MET A 88 2.48 -3.34 -7.47
N LEU A 89 2.10 -3.95 -8.59
CA LEU A 89 2.26 -5.38 -8.81
C LEU A 89 3.74 -5.80 -8.79
N VAL A 90 4.61 -5.05 -9.47
CA VAL A 90 6.06 -5.28 -9.45
C VAL A 90 6.58 -5.19 -8.01
N SER A 91 6.23 -4.14 -7.29
CA SER A 91 6.66 -3.95 -5.91
C SER A 91 6.15 -5.07 -4.98
N PHE A 92 4.91 -5.54 -5.21
CA PHE A 92 4.33 -6.66 -4.49
C PHE A 92 5.07 -7.97 -4.75
N VAL A 93 5.35 -8.29 -6.02
CA VAL A 93 6.11 -9.48 -6.41
C VAL A 93 7.52 -9.44 -5.80
N PHE A 94 8.22 -8.30 -5.85
CA PHE A 94 9.51 -8.14 -5.17
C PHE A 94 9.41 -8.36 -3.66
N GLY A 95 8.38 -7.82 -3.02
CA GLY A 95 8.12 -8.04 -1.60
C GLY A 95 7.92 -9.52 -1.26
N LEU A 96 7.15 -10.24 -2.08
CA LEU A 96 6.92 -11.68 -1.92
C LEU A 96 8.20 -12.49 -2.13
N THR A 97 8.96 -12.23 -3.21
CA THR A 97 10.17 -12.99 -3.54
C THR A 97 11.26 -12.77 -2.51
N LEU A 98 11.55 -11.52 -2.14
CA LEU A 98 12.55 -11.18 -1.12
C LEU A 98 12.12 -11.57 0.30
N GLY A 99 10.81 -11.80 0.53
CA GLY A 99 10.26 -12.33 1.79
C GLY A 99 10.31 -13.84 1.91
N SER A 100 10.44 -14.54 0.80
CA SER A 100 10.41 -16.00 0.75
C SER A 100 11.61 -16.63 1.46
N PRO A 101 11.41 -17.74 2.23
CA PRO A 101 12.50 -18.48 2.85
C PRO A 101 13.46 -19.15 1.84
N HIS A 102 13.04 -19.29 0.58
CA HIS A 102 13.84 -19.95 -0.47
C HIS A 102 14.68 -18.98 -1.31
N VAL A 103 14.33 -17.70 -1.36
CA VAL A 103 14.95 -16.70 -2.24
C VAL A 103 15.53 -15.52 -1.47
N GLY A 104 14.86 -15.10 -0.39
CA GLY A 104 15.24 -13.93 0.39
C GLY A 104 16.58 -14.13 1.11
N ARG A 105 17.51 -13.18 0.92
CA ARG A 105 18.79 -13.13 1.61
C ARG A 105 18.74 -12.10 2.74
N PRO A 106 19.45 -12.31 3.85
CA PRO A 106 19.52 -11.32 4.93
C PRO A 106 20.06 -9.96 4.46
N GLU A 107 20.93 -9.97 3.45
CA GLU A 107 21.52 -8.77 2.84
C GLU A 107 20.52 -7.94 2.03
N ASP A 108 19.43 -8.54 1.59
CA ASP A 108 18.37 -7.89 0.80
C ASP A 108 17.35 -7.12 1.67
N PHE A 109 17.58 -7.03 2.99
CA PHE A 109 16.67 -6.36 3.93
C PHE A 109 16.28 -4.95 3.49
N ARG A 110 17.23 -4.15 2.97
CA ARG A 110 16.95 -2.79 2.50
C ARG A 110 16.06 -2.79 1.26
N ALA A 111 16.34 -3.68 0.31
CA ALA A 111 15.52 -3.85 -0.87
C ALA A 111 14.09 -4.30 -0.53
N ARG A 112 13.94 -5.19 0.47
CA ARG A 112 12.62 -5.56 1.01
C ARG A 112 11.89 -4.35 1.59
N CYS A 113 12.57 -3.50 2.37
CA CYS A 113 11.97 -2.29 2.91
C CYS A 113 11.55 -1.32 1.79
N VAL A 114 12.39 -1.16 0.77
CA VAL A 114 12.08 -0.30 -0.39
C VAL A 114 10.91 -0.87 -1.22
N ALA A 115 10.88 -2.17 -1.46
CA ALA A 115 9.74 -2.82 -2.14
C ALA A 115 8.42 -2.65 -1.36
N LEU A 116 8.49 -2.74 -0.03
CA LEU A 116 7.34 -2.52 0.87
C LEU A 116 6.81 -1.08 0.77
N LEU A 117 7.69 -0.08 0.74
CA LEU A 117 7.32 1.32 0.54
C LEU A 117 6.82 1.57 -0.88
N ALA A 118 7.43 0.94 -1.88
CA ALA A 118 7.02 1.06 -3.28
C ALA A 118 5.65 0.41 -3.54
N PHE A 119 5.28 -0.63 -2.82
CA PHE A 119 3.91 -1.15 -2.84
C PHE A 119 2.90 -0.11 -2.33
N ALA A 120 3.28 0.74 -1.37
CA ALA A 120 2.44 1.81 -0.85
C ALA A 120 2.45 3.10 -1.71
N THR A 121 3.02 3.08 -2.91
CA THR A 121 3.15 4.23 -3.82
C THR A 121 1.88 5.07 -3.97
N PRO A 122 0.66 4.51 -4.20
CA PRO A 122 -0.53 5.34 -4.34
C PRO A 122 -0.81 6.19 -3.10
N SER A 123 -0.73 5.58 -1.93
CA SER A 123 -0.98 6.28 -0.66
C SER A 123 0.15 7.24 -0.28
N LEU A 124 1.40 6.88 -0.56
CA LEU A 124 2.55 7.78 -0.40
C LEU A 124 2.40 9.03 -1.27
N TYR A 125 2.03 8.87 -2.55
CA TYR A 125 1.88 9.99 -3.47
C TYR A 125 0.76 10.94 -3.03
N VAL A 126 -0.36 10.41 -2.54
CA VAL A 126 -1.42 11.20 -1.90
C VAL A 126 -0.87 11.93 -0.67
N GLY A 127 -0.10 11.25 0.19
CA GLY A 127 0.51 11.83 1.38
C GLY A 127 1.44 12.99 1.06
N PHE A 128 2.34 12.84 0.08
CA PHE A 128 3.24 13.93 -0.35
C PHE A 128 2.45 15.16 -0.83
N ALA A 129 1.42 14.95 -1.63
CA ALA A 129 0.58 16.03 -2.11
C ALA A 129 -0.21 16.72 -0.99
N ASN A 130 -0.73 15.96 -0.02
CA ASN A 130 -1.44 16.52 1.13
C ASN A 130 -0.50 17.36 2.01
N VAL A 131 0.72 16.87 2.29
CA VAL A 131 1.72 17.62 3.04
C VAL A 131 2.11 18.90 2.30
N GLY A 132 2.32 18.84 0.98
CA GLY A 132 2.55 20.01 0.15
C GLY A 132 1.43 21.05 0.25
N GLY A 133 0.17 20.59 0.26
CA GLY A 133 -0.99 21.46 0.45
C GLY A 133 -1.04 22.10 1.84
N VAL A 134 -0.82 21.34 2.90
CA VAL A 134 -0.78 21.84 4.29
C VAL A 134 0.34 22.88 4.47
N LEU A 135 1.50 22.63 3.88
CA LEU A 135 2.64 23.57 3.93
C LEU A 135 2.51 24.75 2.96
N ARG A 136 1.39 24.87 2.24
CA ARG A 136 1.16 25.88 1.18
C ARG A 136 2.25 25.90 0.10
N ALA A 137 2.87 24.75 -0.14
CA ALA A 137 3.93 24.53 -1.11
C ALA A 137 3.62 23.33 -2.04
N PRO A 138 2.49 23.33 -2.79
CA PRO A 138 2.09 22.19 -3.60
C PRO A 138 3.11 21.85 -4.69
N SER A 139 3.84 22.84 -5.20
CA SER A 139 4.92 22.65 -6.18
C SER A 139 6.15 21.93 -5.63
N ALA A 140 6.33 21.87 -4.31
CA ALA A 140 7.42 21.14 -3.68
C ALA A 140 7.18 19.62 -3.66
N ALA A 141 5.93 19.16 -3.74
CA ALA A 141 5.60 17.74 -3.65
C ALA A 141 6.24 16.87 -4.75
N PRO A 142 6.26 17.25 -6.05
CA PRO A 142 6.97 16.48 -7.07
C PRO A 142 8.48 16.42 -6.86
N VAL A 143 9.09 17.51 -6.41
CA VAL A 143 10.53 17.54 -6.11
C VAL A 143 10.86 16.66 -4.91
N ALA A 144 10.08 16.74 -3.84
CA ALA A 144 10.23 15.88 -2.68
C ALA A 144 10.05 14.39 -3.04
N TRP A 145 9.12 14.07 -3.94
CA TRP A 145 8.93 12.73 -4.48
C TRP A 145 10.16 12.20 -5.22
N LEU A 146 10.71 13.03 -6.12
CA LEU A 146 11.94 12.71 -6.86
C LEU A 146 13.11 12.45 -5.90
N ILE A 147 13.34 13.36 -4.96
CA ILE A 147 14.42 13.24 -3.96
C ILE A 147 14.22 11.96 -3.14
N PHE A 148 13.02 11.72 -2.63
CA PHE A 148 12.72 10.56 -1.80
C PHE A 148 13.05 9.23 -2.51
N TRP A 149 12.54 9.02 -3.72
CA TRP A 149 12.77 7.77 -4.43
C TRP A 149 14.19 7.62 -4.97
N THR A 150 14.85 8.72 -5.31
CA THR A 150 16.28 8.69 -5.63
C THR A 150 17.10 8.25 -4.42
N LEU A 151 16.82 8.79 -3.23
CA LEU A 151 17.47 8.35 -2.00
C LEU A 151 17.18 6.88 -1.69
N MET A 152 15.95 6.39 -1.88
CA MET A 152 15.60 4.98 -1.69
C MET A 152 16.39 4.07 -2.66
N ALA A 153 16.53 4.46 -3.92
CA ALA A 153 17.35 3.76 -4.89
C ALA A 153 18.83 3.73 -4.48
N MET A 154 19.37 4.86 -4.04
CA MET A 154 20.77 4.97 -3.56
C MET A 154 21.01 4.11 -2.31
N ILE A 155 20.06 4.04 -1.37
CA ILE A 155 20.14 3.17 -0.18
C ILE A 155 20.29 1.69 -0.57
N VAL A 156 19.59 1.26 -1.63
CA VAL A 156 19.71 -0.11 -2.14
C VAL A 156 21.05 -0.33 -2.84
N LEU A 157 21.46 0.61 -3.70
CA LEU A 157 22.71 0.49 -4.49
C LEU A 157 23.96 0.55 -3.66
N LEU A 158 24.06 1.56 -2.77
CA LEU A 158 25.29 1.88 -2.02
C LEU A 158 25.33 1.21 -0.66
N GLY A 159 24.22 0.58 -0.24
CA GLY A 159 24.15 -0.06 1.06
C GLY A 159 25.21 -1.16 1.21
N SER A 160 26.06 -1.05 2.23
CA SER A 160 26.97 -2.13 2.59
C SER A 160 26.21 -3.40 2.98
N ARG A 161 26.79 -4.56 2.72
CA ARG A 161 26.30 -5.85 3.22
C ARG A 161 26.44 -5.88 4.74
N SER A 162 25.48 -5.27 5.43
CA SER A 162 25.48 -5.32 6.89
C SER A 162 24.85 -6.64 7.32
N SER A 163 25.64 -7.55 7.79
CA SER A 163 25.18 -8.67 8.62
C SER A 163 24.80 -8.11 9.99
N SER A 164 23.72 -7.35 10.07
CA SER A 164 23.20 -6.91 11.35
C SER A 164 22.58 -8.12 12.03
N ALA A 165 23.35 -8.71 12.94
CA ALA A 165 22.81 -9.65 13.91
C ALA A 165 21.56 -9.02 14.53
N ALA A 166 20.45 -9.71 14.46
CA ALA A 166 19.19 -9.23 15.01
C ALA A 166 19.41 -8.96 16.50
N SER A 167 19.33 -7.70 16.91
CA SER A 167 19.29 -7.36 18.32
C SER A 167 18.13 -8.12 18.94
N ALA A 168 18.44 -9.01 19.86
CA ALA A 168 17.47 -9.90 20.48
C ALA A 168 16.56 -9.10 21.42
N THR A 169 15.49 -8.56 20.87
CA THR A 169 14.34 -8.17 21.71
C THR A 169 13.79 -9.44 22.36
N SER A 170 13.55 -9.37 23.68
CA SER A 170 12.98 -10.49 24.43
C SER A 170 11.78 -11.10 23.69
N PRO A 171 11.75 -12.44 23.51
CA PRO A 171 10.60 -13.11 22.85
C PRO A 171 9.25 -12.81 23.53
N VAL A 172 9.27 -12.62 24.85
CA VAL A 172 8.08 -12.32 25.67
C VAL A 172 7.50 -10.93 25.38
N GLY A 173 8.37 -9.88 25.31
CA GLY A 173 7.92 -8.52 25.02
C GLY A 173 7.29 -8.40 23.62
N HIS A 174 7.83 -9.12 22.65
CA HIS A 174 7.29 -9.16 21.31
C HIS A 174 5.89 -9.81 21.24
N ARG A 175 5.69 -10.92 21.95
CA ARG A 175 4.38 -11.59 22.01
C ARG A 175 3.32 -10.68 22.63
N ARG A 176 3.64 -9.98 23.73
CA ARG A 176 2.73 -9.02 24.37
C ARG A 176 2.34 -7.90 23.42
N LEU A 177 3.31 -7.32 22.68
CA LEU A 177 3.05 -6.29 21.70
C LEU A 177 2.14 -6.82 20.56
N ALA A 178 2.40 -8.01 20.04
CA ALA A 178 1.60 -8.59 18.98
C ALA A 178 0.14 -8.85 19.43
N VAL A 179 -0.06 -9.32 20.65
CA VAL A 179 -1.41 -9.51 21.23
C VAL A 179 -2.11 -8.17 21.42
N ALA A 180 -1.43 -7.17 22.02
CA ALA A 180 -2.01 -5.84 22.22
C ALA A 180 -2.36 -5.17 20.89
N HIS A 181 -1.50 -5.31 19.86
CA HIS A 181 -1.76 -4.84 18.51
C HIS A 181 -2.98 -5.54 17.89
N GLY A 182 -3.14 -6.85 18.06
CA GLY A 182 -4.31 -7.58 17.57
C GLY A 182 -5.61 -7.18 18.28
N VAL A 183 -5.60 -7.06 19.60
CA VAL A 183 -6.78 -6.68 20.40
C VAL A 183 -7.22 -5.24 20.05
N SER A 184 -6.28 -4.29 20.01
CA SER A 184 -6.60 -2.91 19.64
C SER A 184 -7.02 -2.79 18.17
N ALA A 185 -6.48 -3.61 17.24
CA ALA A 185 -6.96 -3.69 15.87
C ALA A 185 -8.41 -4.14 15.79
N LEU A 186 -8.79 -5.17 16.57
CA LEU A 186 -10.18 -5.63 16.64
C LEU A 186 -11.11 -4.54 17.19
N ALA A 187 -10.70 -3.81 18.22
CA ALA A 187 -11.48 -2.70 18.76
C ALA A 187 -11.70 -1.61 17.69
N ILE A 188 -10.65 -1.19 16.98
CA ILE A 188 -10.76 -0.19 15.89
C ILE A 188 -11.64 -0.72 14.75
N LEU A 189 -11.49 -2.01 14.40
CA LEU A 189 -12.28 -2.63 13.33
C LEU A 189 -13.77 -2.59 13.64
N LEU A 190 -14.16 -2.95 14.85
CA LEU A 190 -15.57 -3.00 15.27
C LEU A 190 -16.16 -1.61 15.50
N LEU A 191 -15.41 -0.71 16.12
CA LEU A 191 -15.92 0.60 16.52
C LEU A 191 -15.86 1.64 15.42
N PHE A 192 -14.93 1.51 14.48
CA PHE A 192 -14.71 2.55 13.48
C PHE A 192 -14.59 2.01 12.04
N VAL A 193 -13.60 1.16 11.75
CA VAL A 193 -13.26 0.80 10.36
C VAL A 193 -14.40 0.01 9.69
N GLY A 194 -15.02 -0.94 10.39
CA GLY A 194 -16.16 -1.72 9.89
C GLY A 194 -17.37 -0.82 9.55
N PRO A 195 -17.89 -0.05 10.52
CA PRO A 195 -18.95 0.93 10.25
C PRO A 195 -18.58 1.96 9.18
N HIS A 196 -17.33 2.41 9.11
CA HIS A 196 -16.86 3.38 8.13
C HIS A 196 -16.86 2.80 6.70
N ILE A 197 -16.33 1.58 6.52
CA ILE A 197 -16.39 0.87 5.23
C ILE A 197 -17.85 0.55 4.86
N GLY A 198 -18.66 0.11 5.84
CA GLY A 198 -20.08 -0.14 5.64
C GLY A 198 -20.84 1.10 5.16
N ASN A 199 -20.54 2.27 5.73
CA ASN A 199 -21.10 3.53 5.27
C ASN A 199 -20.73 3.84 3.81
N HIS A 200 -19.46 3.63 3.42
CA HIS A 200 -19.06 3.84 2.03
C HIS A 200 -19.71 2.83 1.08
N LEU A 201 -19.93 1.59 1.50
CA LEU A 201 -20.72 0.61 0.74
C LEU A 201 -22.19 1.04 0.56
N ALA A 202 -22.78 1.66 1.59
CA ALA A 202 -24.13 2.20 1.50
C ALA A 202 -24.26 3.30 0.42
N GLY A 203 -23.15 3.99 0.10
CA GLY A 203 -23.08 4.91 -1.04
C GLY A 203 -23.34 4.26 -2.40
N PHE A 204 -23.07 2.94 -2.53
CA PHE A 204 -23.43 2.19 -3.73
C PHE A 204 -24.95 2.01 -3.88
N TRP A 205 -25.68 2.02 -2.78
CA TRP A 205 -27.14 2.08 -2.78
C TRP A 205 -27.62 3.47 -3.18
N SER A 206 -27.34 4.49 -2.37
CA SER A 206 -27.60 5.89 -2.71
C SER A 206 -26.74 6.86 -1.87
N GLY A 207 -26.49 8.05 -2.41
CA GLY A 207 -25.76 9.11 -1.69
C GLY A 207 -26.52 9.67 -0.48
N SER A 208 -27.86 9.62 -0.47
CA SER A 208 -28.68 10.03 0.68
C SER A 208 -28.50 9.08 1.86
N VAL A 209 -28.59 7.78 1.63
CA VAL A 209 -28.36 6.74 2.66
C VAL A 209 -26.95 6.86 3.24
N HIS A 210 -25.91 7.02 2.39
CA HIS A 210 -24.56 7.30 2.87
C HIS A 210 -24.51 8.52 3.79
N THR A 211 -25.16 9.61 3.40
CA THR A 211 -25.14 10.87 4.16
C THR A 211 -25.82 10.73 5.52
N GLU A 212 -26.95 10.02 5.59
CA GLU A 212 -27.65 9.75 6.85
C GLU A 212 -26.80 8.93 7.81
N ILE A 213 -26.23 7.82 7.35
CA ILE A 213 -25.33 6.97 8.14
C ILE A 213 -24.10 7.76 8.58
N MET A 214 -23.50 8.53 7.68
CA MET A 214 -22.35 9.38 7.98
C MET A 214 -22.66 10.38 9.10
N ASN A 215 -23.81 11.06 9.04
CA ASN A 215 -24.21 12.05 10.04
C ASN A 215 -24.46 11.41 11.41
N ALA A 216 -25.03 10.21 11.45
CA ALA A 216 -25.18 9.44 12.68
C ALA A 216 -23.80 9.01 13.25
N ALA A 217 -22.92 8.49 12.40
CA ALA A 217 -21.59 8.03 12.78
C ALA A 217 -20.69 9.19 13.26
N ARG A 218 -20.76 10.35 12.61
CA ARG A 218 -19.99 11.54 13.00
C ARG A 218 -20.28 11.99 14.43
N ARG A 219 -21.50 11.83 14.95
CA ARG A 219 -21.85 12.15 16.34
C ARG A 219 -21.04 11.31 17.32
N VAL A 220 -20.71 10.06 16.96
CA VAL A 220 -19.88 9.16 17.77
C VAL A 220 -18.39 9.45 17.54
N TYR A 221 -17.94 9.50 16.28
CA TYR A 221 -16.50 9.59 15.97
C TYR A 221 -15.89 10.97 16.27
N ARG A 222 -16.72 12.02 16.37
CA ARG A 222 -16.28 13.39 16.67
C ARG A 222 -16.59 13.82 18.11
N ASP A 223 -17.08 12.89 18.92
CA ASP A 223 -17.28 13.10 20.34
C ASP A 223 -15.94 13.42 21.02
N ASP A 224 -15.96 14.33 22.01
CA ASP A 224 -14.76 14.86 22.66
C ASP A 224 -13.97 13.79 23.45
N ILE A 225 -14.59 12.68 23.80
CA ILE A 225 -13.95 11.53 24.46
C ILE A 225 -13.57 10.45 23.44
N VAL A 226 -14.48 10.10 22.54
CA VAL A 226 -14.30 8.98 21.60
C VAL A 226 -13.22 9.30 20.58
N GLN A 227 -13.18 10.51 20.03
CA GLN A 227 -12.20 10.89 19.01
C GLN A 227 -10.74 10.79 19.51
N PRO A 228 -10.35 11.36 20.69
CA PRO A 228 -8.99 11.21 21.20
C PRO A 228 -8.60 9.76 21.47
N ILE A 229 -9.51 8.94 22.01
CA ILE A 229 -9.26 7.52 22.24
C ILE A 229 -9.00 6.80 20.92
N LEU A 230 -9.83 7.03 19.91
CA LEU A 230 -9.68 6.44 18.57
C LEU A 230 -8.34 6.85 17.94
N LEU A 231 -7.95 8.11 18.04
CA LEU A 231 -6.67 8.61 17.54
C LEU A 231 -5.48 7.99 18.26
N ALA A 232 -5.57 7.82 19.58
CA ALA A 232 -4.54 7.16 20.39
C ALA A 232 -4.39 5.68 19.98
N LEU A 233 -5.51 4.96 19.76
CA LEU A 233 -5.49 3.58 19.28
C LEU A 233 -4.88 3.48 17.88
N ILE A 234 -5.21 4.39 16.96
CA ILE A 234 -4.62 4.43 15.61
C ILE A 234 -3.11 4.72 15.71
N GLY A 235 -2.70 5.67 16.53
CA GLY A 235 -1.30 5.95 16.80
C GLY A 235 -0.54 4.72 17.32
N PHE A 236 -1.16 4.01 18.29
CA PHE A 236 -0.61 2.75 18.80
C PHE A 236 -0.50 1.68 17.69
N GLN A 237 -1.49 1.56 16.79
CA GLN A 237 -1.43 0.64 15.65
C GLN A 237 -0.25 0.95 14.73
N ILE A 238 -0.04 2.21 14.40
CA ILE A 238 1.05 2.62 13.49
C ILE A 238 2.41 2.34 14.16
N LEU A 239 2.62 2.82 15.38
CA LEU A 239 3.89 2.67 16.09
C LEU A 239 4.20 1.20 16.43
N GLY A 240 3.21 0.48 16.96
CA GLY A 240 3.30 -0.94 17.23
C GLY A 240 3.55 -1.76 15.97
N GLY A 241 2.85 -1.43 14.87
CA GLY A 241 3.03 -2.02 13.55
C GLY A 241 4.46 -1.85 13.02
N ILE A 242 5.05 -0.65 13.12
CA ILE A 242 6.45 -0.39 12.73
C ILE A 242 7.41 -1.29 13.52
N MET A 243 7.19 -1.43 14.83
CA MET A 243 8.04 -2.30 15.66
C MET A 243 7.91 -3.78 15.26
N LEU A 244 6.70 -4.25 14.96
CA LEU A 244 6.43 -5.62 14.53
C LEU A 244 7.00 -5.90 13.13
N VAL A 245 6.84 -4.97 12.18
CA VAL A 245 7.36 -5.08 10.81
C VAL A 245 8.89 -5.17 10.81
N ARG A 246 9.59 -4.33 11.57
CA ARG A 246 11.07 -4.35 11.64
C ARG A 246 11.63 -5.74 11.95
N ARG A 247 10.96 -6.50 12.80
CA ARG A 247 11.34 -7.88 13.10
C ARG A 247 10.96 -8.85 11.98
N LYS A 248 9.70 -8.79 11.50
CA LYS A 248 9.21 -9.65 10.41
C LYS A 248 10.05 -9.52 9.15
N MET A 249 10.50 -8.32 8.82
CA MET A 249 11.33 -8.08 7.63
C MET A 249 12.71 -8.75 7.69
N ARG A 250 13.20 -9.11 8.89
CA ARG A 250 14.47 -9.80 9.06
C ARG A 250 14.37 -11.32 9.04
N MET A 251 13.14 -11.85 9.02
CA MET A 251 12.88 -13.28 9.04
C MET A 251 12.19 -13.71 7.76
N PRO A 252 12.48 -14.91 7.25
CA PRO A 252 11.70 -15.51 6.19
C PRO A 252 10.24 -15.69 6.65
N SER A 253 9.30 -15.54 5.72
CA SER A 253 7.87 -15.68 5.99
C SER A 253 7.19 -16.45 4.86
N ASP A 254 6.09 -17.13 5.17
CA ASP A 254 5.23 -17.67 4.14
C ASP A 254 4.54 -16.53 3.36
N ILE A 255 3.85 -16.88 2.27
CA ILE A 255 3.17 -15.90 1.41
C ILE A 255 2.16 -15.05 2.21
N PHE A 256 1.37 -15.65 3.10
CA PHE A 256 0.36 -14.95 3.88
C PHE A 256 0.99 -14.02 4.92
N GLY A 257 2.08 -14.43 5.57
CA GLY A 257 2.82 -13.58 6.49
C GLY A 257 3.50 -12.40 5.78
N THR A 258 3.96 -12.60 4.54
CA THR A 258 4.52 -11.52 3.71
C THR A 258 3.43 -10.56 3.26
N VAL A 259 2.29 -11.06 2.76
CA VAL A 259 1.11 -10.26 2.41
C VAL A 259 0.64 -9.44 3.62
N GLN A 260 0.52 -10.06 4.79
CA GLN A 260 0.16 -9.36 6.03
C GLN A 260 1.10 -8.18 6.31
N THR A 261 2.40 -8.40 6.15
CA THR A 261 3.41 -7.37 6.41
C THR A 261 3.34 -6.22 5.42
N MET A 262 3.20 -6.53 4.13
CA MET A 262 3.07 -5.53 3.06
C MET A 262 1.79 -4.72 3.21
N CYS A 263 0.66 -5.38 3.42
CA CYS A 263 -0.62 -4.70 3.64
C CYS A 263 -0.60 -3.86 4.92
N GLY A 264 0.02 -4.34 6.01
CA GLY A 264 0.16 -3.57 7.25
C GLY A 264 0.95 -2.28 7.07
N ALA A 265 2.05 -2.32 6.30
CA ALA A 265 2.82 -1.12 5.98
C ALA A 265 2.03 -0.17 5.06
N TYR A 266 1.32 -0.71 4.06
CA TYR A 266 0.42 0.07 3.22
C TYR A 266 -0.62 0.82 4.06
N ILE A 267 -1.28 0.14 5.01
CA ILE A 267 -2.29 0.72 5.90
C ILE A 267 -1.70 1.86 6.72
N GLY A 268 -0.50 1.71 7.27
CA GLY A 268 0.16 2.79 8.03
C GLY A 268 0.32 4.06 7.20
N VAL A 269 0.78 3.94 5.95
CA VAL A 269 0.91 5.06 5.00
C VAL A 269 -0.47 5.59 4.60
N TYR A 270 -1.40 4.68 4.31
CA TYR A 270 -2.78 5.02 3.94
C TYR A 270 -3.47 5.85 5.02
N PHE A 271 -3.42 5.41 6.28
CA PHE A 271 -4.02 6.16 7.39
C PHE A 271 -3.40 7.54 7.55
N LEU A 272 -2.08 7.66 7.50
CA LEU A 272 -1.42 8.96 7.62
C LEU A 272 -1.87 9.91 6.50
N ALA A 273 -1.90 9.46 5.25
CA ALA A 273 -2.33 10.27 4.12
C ALA A 273 -3.82 10.63 4.23
N HIS A 274 -4.68 9.65 4.55
CA HIS A 274 -6.12 9.85 4.69
C HIS A 274 -6.46 10.81 5.84
N MET A 275 -5.88 10.61 7.01
CA MET A 275 -6.12 11.46 8.17
C MET A 275 -5.64 12.89 7.96
N THR A 276 -4.48 13.07 7.30
CA THR A 276 -3.98 14.41 6.94
C THR A 276 -5.00 15.15 6.06
N ALA A 277 -5.58 14.48 5.06
CA ALA A 277 -6.60 15.06 4.19
C ALA A 277 -7.88 15.44 4.98
N VAL A 278 -8.37 14.52 5.82
CA VAL A 278 -9.59 14.73 6.63
C VAL A 278 -9.41 15.91 7.61
N PHE A 279 -8.29 15.96 8.31
CA PHE A 279 -8.06 17.06 9.28
C PHE A 279 -7.78 18.39 8.57
N ALA A 280 -7.06 18.39 7.45
CA ALA A 280 -6.86 19.61 6.66
C ALA A 280 -8.20 20.15 6.13
N ALA A 281 -9.09 19.29 5.63
CA ALA A 281 -10.42 19.71 5.20
C ALA A 281 -11.26 20.28 6.36
N ARG A 282 -11.23 19.62 7.53
CA ARG A 282 -11.94 20.12 8.73
C ARG A 282 -11.39 21.46 9.22
N TYR A 283 -10.06 21.65 9.18
CA TYR A 283 -9.44 22.93 9.55
C TYR A 283 -9.82 24.06 8.59
N ALA A 284 -10.12 23.73 7.34
CA ALA A 284 -10.58 24.67 6.31
C ALA A 284 -12.11 24.79 6.25
N ASP A 285 -12.85 24.31 7.26
CA ASP A 285 -14.32 24.28 7.34
C ASP A 285 -15.00 23.63 6.12
N VAL A 286 -14.30 22.68 5.47
CA VAL A 286 -14.88 21.92 4.35
C VAL A 286 -15.66 20.73 4.88
N ASP A 287 -16.96 20.68 4.58
CA ASP A 287 -17.77 19.48 4.83
C ASP A 287 -17.51 18.42 3.77
N THR A 288 -16.75 17.40 4.16
CA THR A 288 -16.41 16.24 3.32
C THR A 288 -17.57 15.23 3.25
N ASN A 289 -18.76 15.70 2.89
CA ASN A 289 -19.95 14.88 2.71
C ASN A 289 -19.95 14.17 1.35
N TRP A 290 -20.98 13.36 1.09
CA TRP A 290 -21.12 12.63 -0.18
C TRP A 290 -21.13 13.53 -1.40
N ALA A 291 -21.90 14.62 -1.34
CA ALA A 291 -21.98 15.58 -2.43
C ALA A 291 -20.65 16.25 -2.74
N TRP A 292 -19.80 16.49 -1.71
CA TRP A 292 -18.45 17.03 -1.92
C TRP A 292 -17.54 16.02 -2.64
N LEU A 293 -17.60 14.72 -2.28
CA LEU A 293 -16.78 13.66 -2.88
C LEU A 293 -17.15 13.37 -4.34
N THR A 294 -18.43 13.47 -4.68
CA THR A 294 -18.97 13.06 -6.00
C THR A 294 -19.27 14.20 -6.94
N ARG A 295 -19.11 15.47 -6.50
CA ARG A 295 -19.30 16.65 -7.37
C ARG A 295 -18.38 16.61 -8.60
N GLN A 296 -18.90 17.12 -9.71
CA GLN A 296 -18.22 17.15 -11.00
C GLN A 296 -16.79 17.71 -10.93
N ASN A 297 -16.54 18.76 -10.15
CA ASN A 297 -15.21 19.35 -9.96
C ASN A 297 -14.32 18.57 -8.97
N ASN A 298 -14.89 17.75 -8.10
CA ASN A 298 -14.18 16.92 -7.11
C ASN A 298 -14.27 15.43 -7.43
N SER A 299 -14.92 15.04 -8.51
CA SER A 299 -15.00 13.62 -8.92
C SER A 299 -13.59 13.05 -9.12
N MET A 300 -13.44 11.76 -8.88
CA MET A 300 -12.14 11.08 -9.03
C MET A 300 -11.57 11.15 -10.45
N LEU A 301 -12.41 11.38 -11.45
CA LEU A 301 -12.01 11.54 -12.85
C LEU A 301 -11.86 13.01 -13.27
N GLY A 302 -12.30 13.97 -12.43
CA GLY A 302 -12.41 15.38 -12.79
C GLY A 302 -11.10 16.13 -12.91
N SER A 303 -10.00 15.59 -12.37
CA SER A 303 -8.69 16.23 -12.45
C SER A 303 -7.55 15.23 -12.18
N LEU A 304 -6.34 15.56 -12.65
CA LEU A 304 -5.13 14.79 -12.33
C LEU A 304 -4.95 14.64 -10.80
N SER A 305 -5.24 15.69 -10.05
CA SER A 305 -5.12 15.66 -8.59
C SER A 305 -6.06 14.65 -7.93
N ASN A 306 -7.17 14.31 -8.55
CA ASN A 306 -8.15 13.36 -8.04
C ASN A 306 -7.91 11.93 -8.55
N LEU A 307 -7.37 11.75 -9.75
CA LEU A 307 -7.03 10.42 -10.30
C LEU A 307 -6.15 9.59 -9.35
N ARG A 308 -5.22 10.24 -8.65
CA ARG A 308 -4.38 9.57 -7.63
C ARG A 308 -5.19 8.93 -6.51
N LEU A 309 -6.40 9.42 -6.25
CA LEU A 309 -7.28 8.94 -5.18
C LEU A 309 -7.93 7.60 -5.53
N ILE A 310 -8.09 7.26 -6.81
CA ILE A 310 -8.71 5.99 -7.24
C ILE A 310 -7.92 4.81 -6.67
N ALA A 311 -6.63 4.73 -6.97
CA ALA A 311 -5.78 3.65 -6.46
C ALA A 311 -5.65 3.71 -4.92
N HIS A 312 -5.56 4.91 -4.34
CA HIS A 312 -5.50 5.11 -2.89
C HIS A 312 -6.74 4.53 -2.19
N TYR A 313 -7.94 4.88 -2.63
CA TYR A 313 -9.19 4.41 -2.01
C TYR A 313 -9.57 2.99 -2.41
N TRP A 314 -9.11 2.50 -3.57
CA TRP A 314 -9.34 1.12 -3.96
C TRP A 314 -8.48 0.14 -3.17
N VAL A 315 -7.20 0.41 -3.06
CA VAL A 315 -6.25 -0.49 -2.39
C VAL A 315 -6.34 -0.41 -0.87
N GLY A 316 -6.71 0.75 -0.31
CA GLY A 316 -6.82 0.95 1.14
C GLY A 316 -7.68 -0.11 1.84
N PRO A 317 -8.98 -0.23 1.52
CA PRO A 317 -9.85 -1.23 2.10
C PRO A 317 -9.39 -2.67 1.82
N ILE A 318 -8.87 -2.96 0.61
CA ILE A 318 -8.31 -4.27 0.27
C ILE A 318 -7.15 -4.61 1.21
N ALA A 319 -6.23 -3.68 1.41
CA ALA A 319 -5.09 -3.87 2.30
C ALA A 319 -5.52 -4.09 3.76
N ILE A 320 -6.54 -3.36 4.24
CA ILE A 320 -7.10 -3.55 5.59
C ILE A 320 -7.64 -4.99 5.73
N VAL A 321 -8.50 -5.42 4.81
CA VAL A 321 -9.10 -6.76 4.86
C VAL A 321 -8.03 -7.84 4.72
N ALA A 322 -7.08 -7.70 3.80
CA ALA A 322 -6.00 -8.67 3.61
C ALA A 322 -5.09 -8.77 4.84
N HIS A 323 -4.76 -7.64 5.48
CA HIS A 323 -3.96 -7.63 6.71
C HIS A 323 -4.67 -8.36 7.86
N VAL A 324 -5.94 -8.06 8.07
CA VAL A 324 -6.78 -8.68 9.11
C VAL A 324 -6.99 -10.17 8.82
N ALA A 325 -7.31 -10.53 7.58
CA ALA A 325 -7.53 -11.93 7.19
C ALA A 325 -6.27 -12.78 7.37
N CYS A 326 -5.10 -12.29 6.97
CA CYS A 326 -3.82 -12.97 7.19
C CYS A 326 -3.47 -13.05 8.68
N GLY A 327 -3.82 -12.04 9.47
CA GLY A 327 -3.69 -12.05 10.93
C GLY A 327 -4.59 -13.10 11.57
N LEU A 328 -5.86 -13.16 11.17
CA LEU A 328 -6.82 -14.16 11.62
C LEU A 328 -6.37 -15.58 11.27
N ARG A 329 -5.84 -15.76 10.04
CA ARG A 329 -5.24 -17.06 9.65
C ARG A 329 -4.19 -17.52 10.66
N ALA A 330 -3.30 -16.65 11.09
CA ALA A 330 -2.27 -17.01 12.06
C ALA A 330 -2.87 -17.41 13.41
N VAL A 331 -3.98 -16.80 13.82
CA VAL A 331 -4.72 -17.14 15.06
C VAL A 331 -5.39 -18.48 14.92
N VAL A 332 -6.19 -18.72 13.87
CA VAL A 332 -6.96 -19.96 13.72
C VAL A 332 -6.05 -21.19 13.57
N LEU A 333 -4.87 -21.03 12.98
CA LEU A 333 -3.86 -22.09 12.92
C LEU A 333 -3.32 -22.48 14.31
N GLN A 334 -3.34 -21.56 15.29
CA GLN A 334 -2.96 -21.87 16.69
C GLN A 334 -4.08 -22.60 17.45
N HIS A 335 -5.29 -22.66 16.90
CA HIS A 335 -6.45 -23.36 17.43
C HIS A 335 -6.78 -24.61 16.60
N ASP A 336 -5.77 -25.28 16.06
CA ASP A 336 -5.84 -26.58 15.37
C ASP A 336 -6.74 -26.59 14.11
N VAL A 337 -7.08 -25.44 13.54
CA VAL A 337 -7.76 -25.36 12.25
C VAL A 337 -6.80 -25.81 11.14
N SER A 338 -7.27 -26.67 10.24
CA SER A 338 -6.44 -27.18 9.15
C SER A 338 -5.90 -26.04 8.26
N THR A 339 -4.66 -26.18 7.80
CA THR A 339 -4.03 -25.19 6.90
C THR A 339 -4.87 -24.92 5.66
N ALA A 340 -5.51 -25.95 5.10
CA ALA A 340 -6.37 -25.81 3.93
C ALA A 340 -7.59 -24.93 4.22
N THR A 341 -8.26 -25.15 5.36
CA THR A 341 -9.42 -24.36 5.80
C THR A 341 -9.00 -22.91 6.09
N ALA A 342 -7.91 -22.71 6.84
CA ALA A 342 -7.39 -21.39 7.16
C ALA A 342 -7.05 -20.59 5.87
N ASN A 343 -6.41 -21.24 4.89
CA ASN A 343 -6.08 -20.61 3.60
C ASN A 343 -7.34 -20.23 2.81
N ARG A 344 -8.33 -21.14 2.71
CA ARG A 344 -9.60 -20.88 2.01
C ARG A 344 -10.35 -19.72 2.64
N LEU A 345 -10.46 -19.67 3.97
CA LEU A 345 -11.09 -18.58 4.69
C LEU A 345 -10.38 -17.25 4.41
N THR A 346 -9.05 -17.24 4.47
CA THR A 346 -8.25 -16.04 4.19
C THR A 346 -8.48 -15.52 2.77
N LEU A 347 -8.45 -16.41 1.78
CA LEU A 347 -8.67 -16.03 0.38
C LEU A 347 -10.11 -15.53 0.16
N ALA A 348 -11.11 -16.17 0.76
CA ALA A 348 -12.50 -15.72 0.68
C ALA A 348 -12.68 -14.32 1.27
N LEU A 349 -12.08 -14.03 2.43
CA LEU A 349 -12.13 -12.71 3.04
C LEU A 349 -11.43 -11.64 2.16
N ILE A 350 -10.26 -11.95 1.60
CA ILE A 350 -9.56 -11.04 0.69
C ILE A 350 -10.41 -10.76 -0.55
N THR A 351 -11.04 -11.80 -1.14
CA THR A 351 -11.94 -11.63 -2.29
C THR A 351 -13.12 -10.73 -1.96
N LEU A 352 -13.75 -10.92 -0.80
CA LEU A 352 -14.83 -10.04 -0.33
C LEU A 352 -14.32 -8.59 -0.16
N GLY A 353 -13.11 -8.40 0.34
CA GLY A 353 -12.48 -7.09 0.44
C GLY A 353 -12.27 -6.42 -0.92
N VAL A 354 -11.84 -7.17 -1.94
CA VAL A 354 -11.70 -6.68 -3.31
C VAL A 354 -13.06 -6.26 -3.88
N VAL A 355 -14.08 -7.10 -3.73
CA VAL A 355 -15.44 -6.80 -4.20
C VAL A 355 -15.98 -5.55 -3.49
N ALA A 356 -15.92 -5.49 -2.17
CA ALA A 356 -16.39 -4.34 -1.39
C ALA A 356 -15.69 -3.05 -1.81
N SER A 357 -14.38 -3.08 -1.96
CA SER A 357 -13.60 -1.91 -2.39
C SER A 357 -13.95 -1.47 -3.81
N SER A 358 -14.19 -2.40 -4.72
CA SER A 358 -14.61 -2.10 -6.09
C SER A 358 -16.00 -1.46 -6.14
N LEU A 359 -16.94 -1.93 -5.31
CA LEU A 359 -18.26 -1.32 -5.16
C LEU A 359 -18.18 0.10 -4.59
N ILE A 360 -17.30 0.34 -3.62
CA ILE A 360 -17.04 1.69 -3.09
C ILE A 360 -16.53 2.62 -4.18
N ILE A 361 -15.56 2.19 -4.99
CA ILE A 361 -15.06 3.00 -6.11
C ILE A 361 -16.16 3.25 -7.14
N ALA A 362 -16.96 2.24 -7.49
CA ALA A 362 -18.09 2.41 -8.39
C ALA A 362 -19.07 3.48 -7.87
N ALA A 363 -19.41 3.43 -6.59
CA ALA A 363 -20.26 4.43 -5.95
C ALA A 363 -19.65 5.84 -6.01
N LEU A 364 -18.36 5.98 -5.73
CA LEU A 364 -17.64 7.26 -5.81
C LEU A 364 -17.52 7.78 -7.25
N LEU A 365 -17.68 6.92 -8.24
CA LEU A 365 -17.81 7.27 -9.67
C LEU A 365 -19.27 7.49 -10.11
N ASN A 366 -20.20 7.65 -9.15
CA ASN A 366 -21.63 7.86 -9.36
C ASN A 366 -22.36 6.65 -10.02
N VAL A 367 -21.87 5.44 -9.79
CA VAL A 367 -22.61 4.21 -10.14
C VAL A 367 -23.41 3.76 -8.92
N HIS A 368 -24.73 3.81 -9.02
CA HIS A 368 -25.69 3.45 -7.97
C HIS A 368 -26.69 2.43 -8.46
N ILE A 369 -27.34 1.73 -7.52
CA ILE A 369 -28.42 0.76 -7.83
C ILE A 369 -29.82 1.28 -7.52
N ALA A 370 -29.95 2.44 -6.86
CA ALA A 370 -31.21 3.11 -6.54
C ALA A 370 -31.19 4.58 -6.96
#